data_d4e7ecc82be2978de7577c51ee602699
#
_entry.id   d4e7ecc82be2978de7577c51ee602699
#
_cell.length_a   1.000
_cell.length_b   1.000
_cell.length_c   1.000
_cell.angle_alpha   90.00
_cell.angle_beta   90.00
_cell.angle_gamma   90.00
#
_symmetry.space_group_name_H-M   'P 1'
#
loop_
_entity.id
_entity.type
_entity.pdbx_description
1 polymer ?
#
loop_
_entity_poly.entity_id
_entity_poly.type
_entity_poly.pdbx_seq_one_letter_code
_entity_poly.pdbx_strand_id
1 'polypeptide(L)'
;KYEVPIGNSRFPITDFFDITVEGDAEGPNDVKMILNGDLNRVKYIGCNMSGGEIICNGNVDLHVGAEMSGGSIYVHGNAAAHAGREMSGGYLEIDGDTKEFTGASYIGEWRGMTGGKIVVKGNAGKQCGECLTGGRIHVLGNCDILAGIHMTKGIIEIDGDVNRWPGGQMKNGNIVIHGFLGRLLEGFVLEGVVDDPEIDGEVFEGKYIQYKGDIGLNGKGALLSLIHISEPTRLRCIS
;
A
#
# COMPACT_ATOMS: atom_id res chain seq x y z
N LYS A 1 23.64 24.07 -2.64
CA LYS A 1 23.62 23.99 -1.17
C LYS A 1 22.21 23.55 -0.79
N TYR A 2 22.06 22.33 -0.28
CA TYR A 2 20.75 21.76 0.06
C TYR A 2 20.38 22.15 1.49
N GLU A 3 19.14 22.62 1.67
CA GLU A 3 18.61 23.09 2.95
C GLU A 3 17.38 22.31 3.35
N VAL A 4 17.27 21.97 4.63
CA VAL A 4 16.12 21.32 5.25
C VAL A 4 15.25 22.39 5.92
N PRO A 5 13.95 22.49 5.58
CA PRO A 5 13.05 23.41 6.26
C PRO A 5 12.60 22.83 7.60
N ILE A 6 12.72 23.62 8.67
CA ILE A 6 12.18 23.32 10.00
C ILE A 6 11.39 24.53 10.47
N GLY A 7 10.07 24.41 10.51
CA GLY A 7 9.19 25.53 10.74
C GLY A 7 9.40 26.64 9.70
N ASN A 8 9.69 27.85 10.16
CA ASN A 8 9.95 29.02 9.30
C ASN A 8 11.44 29.22 8.96
N SER A 9 12.31 28.33 9.42
CA SER A 9 13.76 28.42 9.23
C SER A 9 14.26 27.35 8.27
N ARG A 10 15.41 27.60 7.64
CA ARG A 10 16.11 26.65 6.76
C ARG A 10 17.50 26.40 7.29
N PHE A 11 17.92 25.16 7.30
CA PHE A 11 19.19 24.70 7.83
C PHE A 11 19.91 23.88 6.78
N PRO A 12 21.25 23.95 6.68
CA PRO A 12 22.02 23.05 5.83
C PRO A 12 21.71 21.58 6.16
N ILE A 13 21.58 20.73 5.14
CA ILE A 13 21.35 19.29 5.35
C ILE A 13 22.47 18.65 6.18
N THR A 14 23.68 19.20 6.08
CA THR A 14 24.87 18.77 6.85
C THR A 14 24.78 19.04 8.35
N ASP A 15 23.82 19.81 8.82
CA ASP A 15 23.57 19.99 10.25
C ASP A 15 22.84 18.78 10.86
N PHE A 16 22.27 17.90 10.00
CA PHE A 16 21.48 16.73 10.40
C PHE A 16 22.08 15.40 9.95
N PHE A 17 22.87 15.42 8.87
CA PHE A 17 23.41 14.22 8.26
C PHE A 17 24.89 14.35 7.94
N ASP A 18 25.68 13.34 8.29
CA ASP A 18 27.00 13.14 7.74
C ASP A 18 26.84 12.55 6.33
N ILE A 19 27.31 13.27 5.33
CA ILE A 19 27.10 12.91 3.92
C ILE A 19 28.44 12.47 3.32
N THR A 20 28.49 11.22 2.85
CA THR A 20 29.58 10.68 2.04
C THR A 20 29.08 10.47 0.63
N VAL A 21 29.83 10.92 -0.37
CA VAL A 21 29.51 10.71 -1.80
C VAL A 21 30.64 9.89 -2.41
N GLU A 22 30.27 8.81 -3.09
CA GLU A 22 31.20 7.91 -3.77
C GLU A 22 30.78 7.77 -5.23
N GLY A 23 31.73 7.93 -6.14
CA GLY A 23 31.53 7.81 -7.60
C GLY A 23 30.83 9.01 -8.24
N ASP A 24 30.54 8.84 -9.52
CA ASP A 24 29.87 9.82 -10.36
C ASP A 24 28.56 9.23 -10.88
N ALA A 25 27.54 10.07 -11.06
CA ALA A 25 26.24 9.69 -11.61
C ALA A 25 25.93 10.55 -12.86
N GLU A 26 25.48 9.92 -13.94
CA GLU A 26 25.09 10.63 -15.17
C GLU A 26 23.64 11.10 -15.11
N GLY A 27 22.84 10.44 -14.25
CA GLY A 27 21.42 10.77 -14.09
C GLY A 27 20.81 10.24 -12.80
N PRO A 28 19.53 10.56 -12.55
CA PRO A 28 18.87 10.13 -11.31
C PRO A 28 18.77 8.60 -11.15
N ASN A 29 18.80 7.84 -12.24
CA ASN A 29 18.74 6.38 -12.18
C ASN A 29 20.03 5.74 -11.65
N ASP A 30 21.15 6.46 -11.71
CA ASP A 30 22.45 5.97 -11.25
C ASP A 30 22.71 6.29 -9.78
N VAL A 31 21.80 7.05 -9.16
CA VAL A 31 21.95 7.47 -7.76
C VAL A 31 21.38 6.41 -6.83
N LYS A 32 22.24 5.96 -5.91
CA LYS A 32 21.84 5.16 -4.75
C LYS A 32 22.10 5.94 -3.47
N MET A 33 21.03 6.12 -2.66
CA MET A 33 21.13 6.81 -1.38
C MET A 33 20.89 5.81 -0.25
N ILE A 34 21.76 5.79 0.75
CA ILE A 34 21.59 4.96 1.95
C ILE A 34 21.47 5.90 3.14
N LEU A 35 20.36 5.80 3.85
CA LEU A 35 20.05 6.58 5.04
C LEU A 35 20.17 5.70 6.27
N ASN A 36 21.13 6.03 7.15
CA ASN A 36 21.39 5.34 8.40
C ASN A 36 21.07 6.25 9.57
N GLY A 37 20.52 5.68 10.65
CA GLY A 37 20.27 6.39 11.89
C GLY A 37 18.78 6.54 12.22
N ASP A 38 18.46 7.52 13.08
CA ASP A 38 17.08 7.80 13.48
C ASP A 38 16.35 8.66 12.45
N LEU A 39 15.54 8.02 11.60
CA LEU A 39 14.75 8.67 10.57
C LEU A 39 13.29 8.97 10.99
N ASN A 40 12.94 8.74 12.28
CA ASN A 40 11.57 8.91 12.79
C ASN A 40 11.01 10.34 12.71
N ARG A 41 11.83 11.32 12.34
CA ARG A 41 11.44 12.72 12.13
C ARG A 41 11.73 13.21 10.71
N VAL A 42 12.21 12.34 9.83
CA VAL A 42 12.54 12.68 8.45
C VAL A 42 11.33 12.38 7.58
N LYS A 43 10.67 13.44 7.14
CA LYS A 43 9.47 13.36 6.29
C LYS A 43 9.83 13.50 4.82
N TYR A 44 8.93 13.03 3.95
CA TYR A 44 9.03 13.19 2.51
C TYR A 44 10.27 12.55 1.88
N ILE A 45 10.82 11.49 2.47
CA ILE A 45 11.93 10.72 1.87
C ILE A 45 11.46 10.18 0.51
N GLY A 46 12.21 10.50 -0.57
CA GLY A 46 11.89 10.08 -1.94
C GLY A 46 10.63 10.73 -2.53
N CYS A 47 10.14 11.84 -1.95
CA CYS A 47 9.03 12.59 -2.53
C CYS A 47 9.38 13.11 -3.93
N ASN A 48 8.46 12.96 -4.91
CA ASN A 48 8.65 13.29 -6.32
C ASN A 48 9.83 12.56 -6.99
N MET A 49 10.32 11.46 -6.44
CA MET A 49 11.40 10.68 -7.00
C MET A 49 11.00 10.10 -8.37
N SER A 50 11.87 10.24 -9.37
CA SER A 50 11.64 9.74 -10.72
C SER A 50 12.57 8.62 -11.15
N GLY A 51 13.59 8.28 -10.34
CA GLY A 51 14.56 7.23 -10.63
C GLY A 51 15.56 7.07 -9.49
N GLY A 52 16.44 6.09 -9.59
CA GLY A 52 17.44 5.75 -8.58
C GLY A 52 16.90 4.86 -7.46
N GLU A 53 17.68 4.73 -6.41
CA GLU A 53 17.38 3.85 -5.27
C GLU A 53 17.61 4.56 -3.95
N ILE A 54 16.67 4.41 -3.01
CA ILE A 54 16.82 4.87 -1.62
C ILE A 54 16.66 3.68 -0.68
N ILE A 55 17.61 3.50 0.23
CA ILE A 55 17.53 2.51 1.30
C ILE A 55 17.51 3.25 2.63
N CYS A 56 16.46 3.01 3.43
CA CYS A 56 16.30 3.55 4.77
C CYS A 56 16.53 2.43 5.79
N ASN A 57 17.63 2.48 6.53
CA ASN A 57 17.97 1.51 7.58
C ASN A 57 17.32 1.90 8.92
N GLY A 58 16.00 1.85 8.97
CA GLY A 58 15.22 2.17 10.17
C GLY A 58 13.80 2.65 9.84
N ASN A 59 13.06 3.03 10.88
CA ASN A 59 11.72 3.58 10.72
C ASN A 59 11.76 4.97 10.08
N VAL A 60 10.75 5.27 9.26
CA VAL A 60 10.60 6.56 8.59
C VAL A 60 9.32 7.28 9.01
N ASP A 61 9.33 8.60 8.93
CA ASP A 61 8.17 9.43 9.23
C ASP A 61 7.21 9.54 8.02
N LEU A 62 6.35 10.51 8.02
CA LEU A 62 5.25 10.73 7.08
C LEU A 62 5.75 10.90 5.62
N HIS A 63 4.92 10.43 4.68
CA HIS A 63 5.03 10.71 3.25
C HIS A 63 6.26 10.11 2.54
N VAL A 64 6.78 8.97 3.00
CA VAL A 64 7.84 8.26 2.26
C VAL A 64 7.31 7.85 0.87
N GLY A 65 8.07 8.13 -0.19
CA GLY A 65 7.69 7.83 -1.58
C GLY A 65 6.45 8.57 -2.09
N ALA A 66 6.04 9.68 -1.43
CA ALA A 66 4.91 10.46 -1.91
C ALA A 66 5.18 11.04 -3.31
N GLU A 67 4.17 10.97 -4.20
CA GLU A 67 4.24 11.53 -5.56
C GLU A 67 5.37 10.94 -6.42
N MET A 68 5.91 9.79 -6.02
CA MET A 68 6.97 9.08 -6.72
C MET A 68 6.48 8.62 -8.10
N SER A 69 7.31 8.80 -9.13
CA SER A 69 7.00 8.41 -10.51
C SER A 69 7.92 7.32 -11.07
N GLY A 70 9.01 7.00 -10.36
CA GLY A 70 9.98 5.98 -10.76
C GLY A 70 11.03 5.75 -9.68
N GLY A 71 11.93 4.80 -9.91
CA GLY A 71 12.94 4.38 -8.96
C GLY A 71 12.41 3.41 -7.89
N SER A 72 13.23 3.14 -6.87
CA SER A 72 12.90 2.19 -5.80
C SER A 72 13.25 2.74 -4.42
N ILE A 73 12.39 2.49 -3.44
CA ILE A 73 12.62 2.84 -2.04
C ILE A 73 12.42 1.59 -1.19
N TYR A 74 13.40 1.29 -0.33
CA TYR A 74 13.38 0.18 0.61
C TYR A 74 13.47 0.73 2.04
N VAL A 75 12.47 0.42 2.87
CA VAL A 75 12.43 0.84 4.27
C VAL A 75 12.59 -0.39 5.15
N HIS A 76 13.76 -0.56 5.77
CA HIS A 76 14.05 -1.64 6.73
C HIS A 76 13.51 -1.29 8.11
N GLY A 77 12.22 -1.04 8.20
CA GLY A 77 11.52 -0.65 9.40
C GLY A 77 10.06 -0.32 9.12
N ASN A 78 9.43 0.45 10.01
CA ASN A 78 8.06 0.90 9.85
C ASN A 78 8.00 2.24 9.12
N ALA A 79 6.88 2.51 8.45
CA ALA A 79 6.58 3.82 7.90
C ALA A 79 5.37 4.45 8.59
N ALA A 80 5.42 5.76 8.81
CA ALA A 80 4.28 6.51 9.30
C ALA A 80 3.19 6.65 8.21
N ALA A 81 2.20 7.50 8.44
CA ALA A 81 1.07 7.66 7.52
C ALA A 81 1.48 8.22 6.14
N HIS A 82 0.61 7.98 5.15
CA HIS A 82 0.75 8.47 3.78
C HIS A 82 1.97 7.93 3.01
N ALA A 83 2.44 6.71 3.30
CA ALA A 83 3.45 6.05 2.50
C ALA A 83 2.96 5.84 1.05
N GLY A 84 3.75 6.22 0.05
CA GLY A 84 3.40 6.12 -1.37
C GLY A 84 2.17 6.94 -1.80
N ARG A 85 1.81 7.99 -1.06
CA ARG A 85 0.69 8.85 -1.40
C ARG A 85 0.82 9.41 -2.83
N GLU A 86 -0.26 9.29 -3.64
CA GLU A 86 -0.32 9.79 -5.02
C GLU A 86 0.82 9.30 -5.93
N MET A 87 1.41 8.16 -5.58
CA MET A 87 2.46 7.53 -6.37
C MET A 87 1.95 7.21 -7.78
N SER A 88 2.73 7.52 -8.80
CA SER A 88 2.37 7.28 -10.21
C SER A 88 3.23 6.23 -10.90
N GLY A 89 4.32 5.80 -10.27
CA GLY A 89 5.24 4.79 -10.77
C GLY A 89 6.29 4.43 -9.72
N GLY A 90 7.20 3.53 -10.07
CA GLY A 90 8.27 3.08 -9.18
C GLY A 90 7.85 1.97 -8.19
N TYR A 91 8.73 1.69 -7.24
CA TYR A 91 8.61 0.61 -6.27
C TYR A 91 8.90 1.10 -4.85
N LEU A 92 7.98 0.86 -3.93
CA LEU A 92 8.14 1.15 -2.50
C LEU A 92 7.95 -0.14 -1.70
N GLU A 93 8.96 -0.55 -0.94
CA GLU A 93 8.91 -1.71 -0.05
C GLU A 93 9.16 -1.27 1.40
N ILE A 94 8.33 -1.78 2.31
CA ILE A 94 8.38 -1.49 3.74
C ILE A 94 8.39 -2.82 4.48
N ASP A 95 9.47 -3.12 5.21
CA ASP A 95 9.64 -4.39 5.94
C ASP A 95 8.70 -4.51 7.14
N GLY A 96 8.36 -3.40 7.76
CA GLY A 96 7.47 -3.33 8.91
C GLY A 96 6.04 -2.92 8.57
N ASP A 97 5.40 -2.31 9.53
CA ASP A 97 4.02 -1.82 9.43
C ASP A 97 3.97 -0.43 8.78
N THR A 98 2.82 -0.13 8.15
CA THR A 98 2.44 1.23 7.79
C THR A 98 1.27 1.70 8.63
N LYS A 99 1.20 3.01 8.87
CA LYS A 99 0.02 3.63 9.45
C LYS A 99 -1.04 3.88 8.38
N GLU A 100 -1.97 4.76 8.65
CA GLU A 100 -3.09 5.08 7.76
C GLU A 100 -2.65 5.70 6.42
N PHE A 101 -3.51 5.58 5.41
CA PHE A 101 -3.42 6.25 4.10
C PHE A 101 -2.24 5.79 3.21
N THR A 102 -1.83 4.54 3.29
CA THR A 102 -0.84 3.97 2.35
C THR A 102 -1.39 3.97 0.93
N GLY A 103 -0.67 4.58 -0.03
CA GLY A 103 -1.11 4.69 -1.43
C GLY A 103 -2.35 5.56 -1.65
N ALA A 104 -2.77 6.32 -0.66
CA ALA A 104 -3.98 7.13 -0.68
C ALA A 104 -3.81 8.46 -1.43
N SER A 105 -4.91 9.20 -1.57
CA SER A 105 -4.91 10.58 -2.06
C SER A 105 -4.53 11.59 -0.98
N TYR A 106 -4.26 12.82 -1.39
CA TYR A 106 -4.21 13.94 -0.47
C TYR A 106 -5.62 14.33 0.00
N ILE A 107 -5.72 14.91 1.19
CA ILE A 107 -7.01 15.34 1.74
C ILE A 107 -7.69 16.34 0.80
N GLY A 108 -8.89 16.00 0.35
CA GLY A 108 -9.65 16.80 -0.61
C GLY A 108 -9.44 16.42 -2.08
N GLU A 109 -8.45 15.58 -2.38
CA GLU A 109 -8.24 15.02 -3.71
C GLU A 109 -8.97 13.67 -3.86
N TRP A 110 -9.36 13.37 -5.09
CA TRP A 110 -10.06 12.11 -5.44
C TRP A 110 -9.19 11.17 -6.27
N ARG A 111 -7.89 11.36 -6.22
CA ARG A 111 -6.93 10.63 -7.02
C ARG A 111 -5.72 10.23 -6.17
N GLY A 112 -5.77 9.05 -5.61
CA GLY A 112 -4.66 8.44 -4.90
C GLY A 112 -3.58 7.90 -5.85
N MET A 113 -2.94 6.82 -5.47
CA MET A 113 -1.96 6.15 -6.31
C MET A 113 -2.53 5.82 -7.70
N THR A 114 -1.76 6.08 -8.74
CA THR A 114 -2.16 5.91 -10.15
C THR A 114 -1.33 4.86 -10.89
N GLY A 115 -0.20 4.45 -10.33
CA GLY A 115 0.72 3.47 -10.91
C GLY A 115 1.84 3.11 -9.94
N GLY A 116 2.68 2.17 -10.34
CA GLY A 116 3.75 1.63 -9.51
C GLY A 116 3.29 0.50 -8.57
N LYS A 117 4.17 0.11 -7.67
CA LYS A 117 3.91 -0.98 -6.72
C LYS A 117 4.36 -0.60 -5.31
N ILE A 118 3.48 -0.83 -4.33
CA ILE A 118 3.79 -0.73 -2.90
C ILE A 118 3.71 -2.14 -2.31
N VAL A 119 4.72 -2.53 -1.54
CA VAL A 119 4.74 -3.77 -0.75
C VAL A 119 4.91 -3.42 0.72
N VAL A 120 3.99 -3.88 1.56
CA VAL A 120 4.06 -3.75 3.02
C VAL A 120 4.18 -5.15 3.59
N LYS A 121 5.34 -5.51 4.15
CA LYS A 121 5.55 -6.86 4.71
C LYS A 121 4.85 -7.05 6.06
N GLY A 122 4.64 -5.97 6.79
CA GLY A 122 3.83 -5.94 8.00
C GLY A 122 2.36 -5.62 7.71
N ASN A 123 1.72 -4.94 8.65
CA ASN A 123 0.31 -4.57 8.57
C ASN A 123 0.14 -3.17 7.96
N ALA A 124 -0.99 -2.94 7.30
CA ALA A 124 -1.39 -1.62 6.84
C ALA A 124 -2.54 -1.06 7.68
N GLY A 125 -2.44 0.21 8.04
CA GLY A 125 -3.46 0.92 8.80
C GLY A 125 -4.71 1.24 7.98
N LYS A 126 -5.53 2.15 8.50
CA LYS A 126 -6.81 2.53 7.90
C LYS A 126 -6.64 3.16 6.52
N GLN A 127 -7.65 2.96 5.67
CA GLN A 127 -7.78 3.60 4.37
C GLN A 127 -6.57 3.35 3.44
N CYS A 128 -5.96 2.17 3.54
CA CYS A 128 -4.95 1.71 2.60
C CYS A 128 -5.56 1.69 1.19
N GLY A 129 -4.93 2.36 0.22
CA GLY A 129 -5.43 2.48 -1.15
C GLY A 129 -6.67 3.35 -1.31
N GLU A 130 -6.93 4.30 -0.41
CA GLU A 130 -8.02 5.26 -0.60
C GLU A 130 -7.86 6.00 -1.93
N CYS A 131 -8.97 6.09 -2.70
CA CYS A 131 -9.00 6.70 -4.02
C CYS A 131 -7.98 6.12 -5.02
N LEU A 132 -7.59 4.84 -4.86
CA LEU A 132 -6.69 4.17 -5.79
C LEU A 132 -7.25 4.20 -7.20
N THR A 133 -6.46 4.71 -8.16
CA THR A 133 -6.86 4.84 -9.56
C THR A 133 -5.95 4.06 -10.51
N GLY A 134 -4.99 3.30 -9.97
CA GLY A 134 -4.09 2.40 -10.70
C GLY A 134 -2.93 1.92 -9.84
N GLY A 135 -2.11 1.03 -10.39
CA GLY A 135 -1.00 0.42 -9.66
C GLY A 135 -1.44 -0.72 -8.74
N ARG A 136 -0.53 -1.17 -7.89
CA ARG A 136 -0.73 -2.32 -6.99
C ARG A 136 -0.22 -2.03 -5.60
N ILE A 137 -1.01 -2.39 -4.59
CA ILE A 137 -0.62 -2.42 -3.19
C ILE A 137 -0.72 -3.87 -2.72
N HIS A 138 0.38 -4.42 -2.18
CA HIS A 138 0.41 -5.76 -1.60
C HIS A 138 0.78 -5.65 -0.11
N VAL A 139 -0.11 -6.09 0.75
CA VAL A 139 0.05 -6.12 2.21
C VAL A 139 0.16 -7.58 2.63
N LEU A 140 1.34 -8.00 3.11
CA LEU A 140 1.57 -9.38 3.56
C LEU A 140 0.94 -9.65 4.94
N GLY A 141 0.75 -8.61 5.73
CA GLY A 141 0.03 -8.68 7.00
C GLY A 141 -1.44 -8.33 6.87
N ASN A 142 -2.02 -7.82 7.95
CA ASN A 142 -3.43 -7.45 8.02
C ASN A 142 -3.68 -6.03 7.53
N CYS A 143 -4.91 -5.77 7.09
CA CYS A 143 -5.38 -4.43 6.77
C CYS A 143 -6.50 -4.01 7.74
N ASP A 144 -6.43 -2.78 8.21
CA ASP A 144 -7.47 -2.23 9.10
C ASP A 144 -8.73 -1.85 8.26
N ILE A 145 -9.49 -0.90 8.69
CA ILE A 145 -10.77 -0.53 8.08
C ILE A 145 -10.60 0.24 6.77
N LEU A 146 -11.57 0.08 5.85
CA LEU A 146 -11.75 0.88 4.64
C LEU A 146 -10.60 0.75 3.61
N ALA A 147 -9.94 -0.41 3.54
CA ALA A 147 -9.00 -0.68 2.45
C ALA A 147 -9.69 -0.52 1.09
N GLY A 148 -9.12 0.28 0.18
CA GLY A 148 -9.68 0.52 -1.15
C GLY A 148 -10.96 1.37 -1.19
N ILE A 149 -11.25 2.14 -0.14
CA ILE A 149 -12.38 3.08 -0.19
C ILE A 149 -12.23 4.05 -1.38
N HIS A 150 -13.33 4.33 -2.11
CA HIS A 150 -13.38 5.17 -3.30
C HIS A 150 -12.49 4.70 -4.49
N MET A 151 -12.00 3.48 -4.44
CA MET A 151 -11.15 2.91 -5.48
C MET A 151 -11.85 2.90 -6.84
N THR A 152 -11.12 3.19 -7.92
CA THR A 152 -11.66 3.18 -9.29
C THR A 152 -10.89 2.29 -10.25
N LYS A 153 -9.66 1.87 -9.91
CA LYS A 153 -8.84 0.96 -10.69
C LYS A 153 -7.63 0.49 -9.84
N GLY A 154 -6.93 -0.54 -10.31
CA GLY A 154 -5.75 -1.10 -9.65
C GLY A 154 -6.07 -2.32 -8.81
N ILE A 155 -5.09 -2.81 -8.06
CA ILE A 155 -5.19 -4.03 -7.26
C ILE A 155 -4.71 -3.74 -5.85
N ILE A 156 -5.48 -4.17 -4.86
CA ILE A 156 -5.06 -4.28 -3.46
C ILE A 156 -5.10 -5.76 -3.10
N GLU A 157 -3.96 -6.32 -2.78
CA GLU A 157 -3.80 -7.69 -2.32
C GLU A 157 -3.44 -7.70 -0.85
N ILE A 158 -4.08 -8.56 -0.06
CA ILE A 158 -3.93 -8.64 1.39
C ILE A 158 -3.81 -10.09 1.78
N ASP A 159 -2.63 -10.53 2.25
CA ASP A 159 -2.40 -11.91 2.65
C ASP A 159 -3.03 -12.22 4.01
N GLY A 160 -3.08 -11.25 4.89
CA GLY A 160 -3.69 -11.36 6.19
C GLY A 160 -5.18 -11.01 6.22
N ASP A 161 -5.67 -10.71 7.39
CA ASP A 161 -7.07 -10.42 7.65
C ASP A 161 -7.43 -8.97 7.33
N VAL A 162 -8.66 -8.74 6.92
CA VAL A 162 -9.24 -7.40 6.78
C VAL A 162 -10.31 -7.18 7.83
N ASN A 163 -10.16 -6.12 8.63
CA ASN A 163 -11.05 -5.86 9.75
C ASN A 163 -12.48 -5.61 9.28
N ARG A 164 -12.74 -4.55 8.51
CA ARG A 164 -14.08 -4.26 7.99
C ARG A 164 -14.10 -3.22 6.88
N TRP A 165 -15.14 -3.30 6.07
CA TRP A 165 -15.54 -2.37 5.03
C TRP A 165 -14.50 -2.16 3.92
N PRO A 166 -13.81 -3.19 3.44
CA PRO A 166 -12.97 -3.04 2.25
C PRO A 166 -13.83 -2.66 1.05
N GLY A 167 -13.25 -1.86 0.17
CA GLY A 167 -13.88 -1.42 -1.07
C GLY A 167 -15.09 -0.49 -0.89
N GLY A 168 -15.30 0.07 0.31
CA GLY A 168 -16.41 1.00 0.51
C GLY A 168 -16.44 2.08 -0.56
N GLN A 169 -17.60 2.28 -1.20
CA GLN A 169 -17.79 3.25 -2.28
C GLN A 169 -16.87 3.07 -3.50
N MET A 170 -16.30 1.89 -3.70
CA MET A 170 -15.48 1.62 -4.87
C MET A 170 -16.34 1.60 -6.16
N LYS A 171 -15.80 2.13 -7.24
CA LYS A 171 -16.44 2.10 -8.55
C LYS A 171 -15.90 0.98 -9.44
N ASN A 172 -14.63 0.63 -9.29
CA ASN A 172 -13.98 -0.44 -10.04
C ASN A 172 -12.64 -0.80 -9.37
N GLY A 173 -11.88 -1.75 -9.95
CA GLY A 173 -10.63 -2.28 -9.41
C GLY A 173 -10.85 -3.60 -8.67
N ASN A 174 -9.79 -4.16 -8.12
CA ASN A 174 -9.81 -5.48 -7.52
C ASN A 174 -9.20 -5.45 -6.11
N ILE A 175 -9.88 -6.09 -5.16
CA ILE A 175 -9.36 -6.33 -3.82
C ILE A 175 -9.34 -7.84 -3.61
N VAL A 176 -8.16 -8.41 -3.36
CA VAL A 176 -7.95 -9.84 -3.12
C VAL A 176 -7.54 -10.02 -1.67
N ILE A 177 -8.27 -10.84 -0.93
CA ILE A 177 -8.06 -11.09 0.50
C ILE A 177 -7.82 -12.58 0.68
N HIS A 178 -6.62 -12.93 1.13
CA HIS A 178 -6.23 -14.31 1.41
C HIS A 178 -6.57 -14.72 2.84
N GLY A 179 -6.62 -13.79 3.79
CA GLY A 179 -7.05 -14.01 5.16
C GLY A 179 -8.57 -13.89 5.35
N PHE A 180 -8.99 -13.64 6.57
CA PHE A 180 -10.41 -13.49 6.88
C PHE A 180 -10.93 -12.10 6.52
N LEU A 181 -12.07 -12.09 5.83
CA LEU A 181 -12.87 -10.89 5.63
C LEU A 181 -13.80 -10.70 6.83
N GLY A 182 -13.58 -9.63 7.60
CA GLY A 182 -14.38 -9.31 8.78
C GLY A 182 -15.80 -8.89 8.37
N ARG A 183 -16.08 -7.58 8.29
CA ARG A 183 -17.41 -7.08 7.94
C ARG A 183 -17.41 -6.38 6.59
N LEU A 184 -18.26 -6.85 5.69
CA LEU A 184 -18.51 -6.22 4.39
C LEU A 184 -19.63 -5.16 4.51
N LEU A 185 -19.64 -4.15 3.62
CA LEU A 185 -20.73 -3.19 3.49
C LEU A 185 -21.92 -3.80 2.74
N GLU A 186 -23.12 -3.28 3.01
CA GLU A 186 -24.35 -3.72 2.35
C GLU A 186 -24.38 -3.45 0.83
N GLY A 187 -23.52 -2.56 0.34
CA GLY A 187 -23.37 -2.25 -1.09
C GLY A 187 -22.68 -3.34 -1.91
N PHE A 188 -22.28 -4.47 -1.32
CA PHE A 188 -21.66 -5.59 -2.04
C PHE A 188 -22.64 -6.73 -2.28
N VAL A 189 -22.67 -7.24 -3.52
CA VAL A 189 -23.51 -8.36 -3.94
C VAL A 189 -22.65 -9.58 -4.21
N LEU A 190 -23.05 -10.73 -3.67
CA LEU A 190 -22.42 -12.01 -3.95
C LEU A 190 -22.63 -12.39 -5.43
N GLU A 191 -21.53 -12.62 -6.16
CA GLU A 191 -21.58 -13.13 -7.53
C GLU A 191 -21.43 -14.66 -7.60
N GLY A 192 -20.71 -15.25 -6.67
CA GLY A 192 -20.50 -16.69 -6.61
C GLY A 192 -19.13 -17.09 -6.06
N VAL A 193 -18.75 -18.32 -6.38
CA VAL A 193 -17.42 -18.88 -6.07
C VAL A 193 -16.65 -19.01 -7.38
N VAL A 194 -15.41 -18.59 -7.37
CA VAL A 194 -14.47 -18.72 -8.49
C VAL A 194 -13.25 -19.51 -8.06
N ASP A 195 -12.79 -20.39 -8.92
CA ASP A 195 -11.55 -21.15 -8.73
C ASP A 195 -10.43 -20.46 -9.49
N ASP A 196 -9.30 -20.26 -8.84
CA ASP A 196 -8.07 -19.69 -9.41
C ASP A 196 -8.32 -18.42 -10.26
N PRO A 197 -8.94 -17.37 -9.70
CA PRO A 197 -9.28 -16.18 -10.47
C PRO A 197 -8.03 -15.52 -11.07
N GLU A 198 -8.14 -15.08 -12.32
CA GLU A 198 -7.10 -14.33 -13.01
C GLU A 198 -7.42 -12.84 -13.03
N ILE A 199 -6.47 -12.02 -12.60
CA ILE A 199 -6.56 -10.55 -12.62
C ILE A 199 -5.28 -9.98 -13.25
N ASP A 200 -5.43 -9.23 -14.32
CA ASP A 200 -4.33 -8.58 -15.05
C ASP A 200 -3.20 -9.57 -15.46
N GLY A 201 -3.55 -10.82 -15.78
CA GLY A 201 -2.63 -11.88 -16.21
C GLY A 201 -1.97 -12.65 -15.05
N GLU A 202 -2.33 -12.37 -13.82
CA GLU A 202 -1.88 -13.10 -12.62
C GLU A 202 -2.98 -13.99 -12.08
N VAL A 203 -2.66 -15.25 -11.83
CA VAL A 203 -3.57 -16.24 -11.25
C VAL A 203 -3.42 -16.25 -9.74
N PHE A 204 -4.53 -16.07 -9.04
CA PHE A 204 -4.62 -16.19 -7.58
C PHE A 204 -5.11 -17.60 -7.25
N GLU A 205 -4.19 -18.50 -6.87
CA GLU A 205 -4.50 -19.89 -6.58
C GLU A 205 -5.49 -20.03 -5.42
N GLY A 206 -6.51 -20.87 -5.60
CA GLY A 206 -7.48 -21.21 -4.58
C GLY A 206 -8.93 -20.90 -4.94
N LYS A 207 -9.83 -21.12 -3.99
CA LYS A 207 -11.26 -20.86 -4.15
C LYS A 207 -11.65 -19.57 -3.45
N TYR A 208 -12.23 -18.66 -4.19
CA TYR A 208 -12.64 -17.35 -3.67
C TYR A 208 -14.13 -17.15 -3.75
N ILE A 209 -14.70 -16.54 -2.73
CA ILE A 209 -16.02 -15.92 -2.82
C ILE A 209 -15.82 -14.57 -3.51
N GLN A 210 -16.52 -14.39 -4.62
CA GLN A 210 -16.47 -13.13 -5.37
C GLN A 210 -17.70 -12.29 -5.04
N TYR A 211 -17.43 -11.03 -4.69
CA TYR A 211 -18.42 -9.99 -4.50
C TYR A 211 -18.20 -8.87 -5.51
N LYS A 212 -19.29 -8.27 -5.95
CA LYS A 212 -19.28 -7.06 -6.78
C LYS A 212 -19.77 -5.87 -5.98
N GLY A 213 -19.07 -4.76 -6.05
CA GLY A 213 -19.45 -3.55 -5.31
C GLY A 213 -18.76 -2.28 -5.82
N ASP A 214 -19.11 -1.13 -5.31
CA ASP A 214 -20.27 -0.84 -4.48
C ASP A 214 -21.47 -0.52 -5.40
N ILE A 215 -22.53 -1.34 -5.33
CA ILE A 215 -23.70 -1.20 -6.23
C ILE A 215 -24.48 0.10 -5.96
N GLY A 216 -24.40 0.68 -4.76
CA GLY A 216 -25.00 1.97 -4.44
C GLY A 216 -24.44 3.11 -5.30
N LEU A 217 -23.25 2.94 -5.86
CA LEU A 217 -22.60 3.87 -6.79
C LEU A 217 -22.51 3.32 -8.23
N ASN A 218 -23.27 2.30 -8.59
CA ASN A 218 -23.16 1.53 -9.84
C ASN A 218 -21.73 0.96 -10.01
N GLY A 219 -21.08 0.60 -8.93
CA GLY A 219 -19.72 0.05 -8.91
C GLY A 219 -19.65 -1.31 -9.60
N LYS A 220 -18.51 -1.58 -10.21
CA LYS A 220 -18.19 -2.83 -10.93
C LYS A 220 -16.90 -3.47 -10.39
N GLY A 221 -16.43 -3.00 -9.24
CA GLY A 221 -15.23 -3.54 -8.61
C GLY A 221 -15.44 -4.97 -8.12
N ALA A 222 -14.39 -5.77 -8.13
CA ALA A 222 -14.39 -7.12 -7.60
C ALA A 222 -13.69 -7.17 -6.24
N LEU A 223 -14.33 -7.83 -5.28
CA LEU A 223 -13.72 -8.20 -4.02
C LEU A 223 -13.72 -9.73 -3.96
N LEU A 224 -12.53 -10.31 -3.85
CA LEU A 224 -12.28 -11.73 -3.77
C LEU A 224 -11.82 -12.08 -2.36
N SER A 225 -12.52 -13.00 -1.70
CA SER A 225 -12.15 -13.49 -0.37
C SER A 225 -11.89 -14.99 -0.43
N LEU A 226 -10.67 -15.41 -0.08
CA LEU A 226 -10.26 -16.81 -0.09
C LEU A 226 -11.14 -17.65 0.84
N ILE A 227 -11.58 -18.82 0.38
CA ILE A 227 -12.34 -19.77 1.20
C ILE A 227 -11.36 -20.62 1.99
N HIS A 228 -11.34 -20.43 3.29
CA HIS A 228 -10.59 -21.30 4.20
C HIS A 228 -11.41 -22.57 4.48
N ILE A 229 -11.02 -23.68 3.84
CA ILE A 229 -11.58 -24.99 4.17
C ILE A 229 -10.88 -25.47 5.45
N SER A 230 -11.44 -25.17 6.61
CA SER A 230 -11.05 -25.86 7.84
C SER A 230 -11.52 -27.31 7.73
N GLU A 231 -10.61 -28.30 7.90
CA GLU A 231 -11.03 -29.71 8.03
C GLU A 231 -12.15 -29.79 9.11
N PRO A 232 -13.24 -30.52 8.83
CA PRO A 232 -14.31 -30.67 9.81
C PRO A 232 -13.73 -31.30 11.06
N THR A 233 -13.75 -30.55 12.16
CA THR A 233 -13.38 -31.04 13.48
C THR A 233 -14.20 -32.29 13.73
N ARG A 234 -13.55 -33.47 13.76
CA ARG A 234 -14.24 -34.73 14.12
C ARG A 234 -14.87 -34.52 15.49
N LEU A 235 -16.18 -34.36 15.50
CA LEU A 235 -16.96 -34.45 16.72
C LEU A 235 -16.68 -35.84 17.33
N ARG A 236 -15.87 -35.90 18.36
CA ARG A 236 -15.79 -37.11 19.21
C ARG A 236 -17.14 -37.24 19.87
N CYS A 237 -17.98 -38.13 19.33
CA CYS A 237 -19.10 -38.63 20.08
C CYS A 237 -18.53 -39.29 21.33
N ILE A 238 -18.75 -38.68 22.50
CA ILE A 238 -18.56 -39.31 23.78
C ILE A 238 -19.77 -40.22 23.96
N SER A 239 -19.52 -41.51 23.85
CA SER A 239 -20.44 -42.59 24.22
C SER A 239 -20.43 -42.78 25.73
#